data_c8913d742542844541c9581f4a65263e
#
_entry.id   c8913d742542844541c9581f4a65263e
#
_cell.length_a   1.000
_cell.length_b   1.000
_cell.length_c   1.000
_cell.angle_alpha   90.00
_cell.angle_beta   90.00
_cell.angle_gamma   90.00
#
_symmetry.space_group_name_H-M   'P 1'
#
loop_
_entity.id
_entity.type
_entity.pdbx_description
1 polymer ?
#
loop_
_entity_poly.entity_id
_entity_poly.type
_entity_poly.pdbx_seq_one_letter_code
_entity_poly.pdbx_strand_id
1 'polypeptide(L)'
;MENFDDIRPYNEIEAAEAIKRLATNEYFPIVINTVFPNIDVEEYRKEFLSYKSVYDFQDGFMGNAIKSIIEKTSSGLTYTGIENVDKNTNYMLVSNHRDIALDATLLDYIFHNNGLETFEITFGSNLMQGDFVIDFGKINKMFKISRGGNARDFYRDSMHVSKYMRHVITEKKQS
;
A
#
# COMPACT_ATOMS: atom_id res chain seq x y z
N MET A 1 0.20 -21.91 14.55
CA MET A 1 0.22 -21.02 13.38
C MET A 1 1.49 -20.19 13.44
N GLU A 2 2.14 -20.00 12.32
CA GLU A 2 3.31 -19.11 12.24
C GLU A 2 2.81 -17.66 12.39
N ASN A 3 3.54 -16.83 13.14
CA ASN A 3 3.17 -15.43 13.36
C ASN A 3 3.93 -14.55 12.36
N PHE A 4 3.22 -13.62 11.71
CA PHE A 4 3.74 -12.67 10.74
C PHE A 4 3.48 -11.22 11.14
N ASP A 5 3.14 -10.94 12.39
CA ASP A 5 2.81 -9.59 12.87
C ASP A 5 3.95 -8.59 12.69
N ASP A 6 5.18 -9.08 12.65
CA ASP A 6 6.40 -8.28 12.45
C ASP A 6 6.54 -7.74 11.01
N ILE A 7 5.93 -8.42 10.03
CA ILE A 7 6.06 -8.03 8.61
C ILE A 7 4.73 -7.67 7.93
N ARG A 8 3.62 -8.29 8.27
CA ARG A 8 2.32 -8.13 7.59
C ARG A 8 1.81 -6.69 7.55
N PRO A 9 0.93 -6.33 6.60
CA PRO A 9 0.13 -5.11 6.65
C PRO A 9 -0.78 -5.05 7.88
N TYR A 10 -1.42 -3.91 8.07
CA TYR A 10 -2.44 -3.76 9.09
C TYR A 10 -3.72 -4.55 8.76
N ASN A 11 -4.35 -5.11 9.78
CA ASN A 11 -5.74 -5.55 9.70
C ASN A 11 -6.69 -4.33 9.83
N GLU A 12 -8.00 -4.54 9.68
CA GLU A 12 -8.99 -3.46 9.67
C GLU A 12 -9.02 -2.65 10.99
N ILE A 13 -8.77 -3.29 12.13
CA ILE A 13 -8.74 -2.60 13.44
C ILE A 13 -7.49 -1.72 13.52
N GLU A 14 -6.34 -2.25 13.15
CA GLU A 14 -5.07 -1.53 13.14
C GLU A 14 -5.10 -0.39 12.11
N ALA A 15 -5.76 -0.60 10.96
CA ALA A 15 -5.94 0.42 9.92
C ALA A 15 -6.79 1.59 10.43
N ALA A 16 -7.90 1.33 11.10
CA ALA A 16 -8.74 2.37 11.68
C ALA A 16 -8.00 3.23 12.73
N GLU A 17 -7.11 2.62 13.52
CA GLU A 17 -6.25 3.37 14.45
C GLU A 17 -5.13 4.14 13.73
N ALA A 18 -4.55 3.58 12.67
CA ALA A 18 -3.54 4.25 11.86
C ALA A 18 -4.11 5.49 11.15
N ILE A 19 -5.35 5.43 10.65
CA ILE A 19 -6.04 6.60 10.07
C ILE A 19 -6.08 7.76 11.07
N LYS A 20 -6.41 7.50 12.33
CA LYS A 20 -6.46 8.54 13.37
C LYS A 20 -5.08 9.13 13.64
N ARG A 21 -4.03 8.28 13.71
CA ARG A 21 -2.65 8.73 13.92
C ARG A 21 -2.16 9.55 12.73
N LEU A 22 -2.41 9.09 11.49
CA LEU A 22 -2.06 9.82 10.27
C LEU A 22 -2.74 11.19 10.22
N ALA A 23 -4.04 11.27 10.51
CA ALA A 23 -4.80 12.51 10.49
C ALA A 23 -4.29 13.55 11.50
N THR A 24 -3.72 13.12 12.63
CA THR A 24 -3.18 14.02 13.67
C THR A 24 -1.68 14.26 13.57
N ASN A 25 -1.00 13.61 12.63
CA ASN A 25 0.44 13.74 12.45
C ASN A 25 0.80 15.10 11.81
N GLU A 26 1.97 15.63 12.16
CA GLU A 26 2.49 16.90 11.63
C GLU A 26 2.73 16.90 10.11
N TYR A 27 2.97 15.73 9.51
CA TYR A 27 3.15 15.59 8.06
C TYR A 27 1.82 15.58 7.29
N PHE A 28 0.69 15.37 7.94
CA PHE A 28 -0.61 15.30 7.27
C PHE A 28 -0.92 16.55 6.42
N PRO A 29 -0.81 17.79 6.94
CA PRO A 29 -1.05 18.98 6.13
C PRO A 29 -0.11 19.10 4.94
N ILE A 30 1.15 18.70 5.10
CA ILE A 30 2.16 18.74 4.03
C ILE A 30 1.77 17.80 2.89
N VAL A 31 1.40 16.56 3.23
CA VAL A 31 0.98 15.56 2.24
C VAL A 31 -0.29 16.02 1.52
N ILE A 32 -1.31 16.48 2.26
CA ILE A 32 -2.57 16.93 1.65
C ILE A 32 -2.34 18.12 0.70
N ASN A 33 -1.61 19.14 1.13
CA ASN A 33 -1.30 20.29 0.27
C ASN A 33 -0.48 19.93 -0.97
N THR A 34 0.39 18.90 -0.87
CA THR A 34 1.19 18.44 -2.01
C THR A 34 0.33 17.70 -3.03
N VAL A 35 -0.50 16.80 -2.55
CA VAL A 35 -1.34 15.95 -3.41
C VAL A 35 -2.56 16.71 -3.93
N PHE A 36 -3.18 17.52 -3.08
CA PHE A 36 -4.42 18.26 -3.33
C PHE A 36 -4.27 19.75 -3.02
N PRO A 37 -3.53 20.54 -3.81
CA PRO A 37 -3.12 21.90 -3.45
C PRO A 37 -4.26 22.92 -3.29
N ASN A 38 -5.49 22.57 -3.68
CA ASN A 38 -6.65 23.46 -3.62
C ASN A 38 -7.71 23.00 -2.61
N ILE A 39 -7.38 22.03 -1.75
CA ILE A 39 -8.31 21.52 -0.75
C ILE A 39 -8.05 22.19 0.61
N ASP A 40 -9.10 22.51 1.34
CA ASP A 40 -9.00 22.88 2.74
C ASP A 40 -8.56 21.67 3.57
N VAL A 41 -7.40 21.78 4.21
CA VAL A 41 -6.79 20.68 4.95
C VAL A 41 -7.66 20.21 6.12
N GLU A 42 -8.35 21.15 6.81
CA GLU A 42 -9.16 20.78 7.97
C GLU A 42 -10.50 20.15 7.57
N GLU A 43 -11.06 20.56 6.43
CA GLU A 43 -12.22 19.88 5.86
C GLU A 43 -11.86 18.49 5.39
N TYR A 44 -10.75 18.34 4.67
CA TYR A 44 -10.26 17.04 4.22
C TYR A 44 -9.87 16.12 5.39
N ARG A 45 -9.35 16.66 6.49
CA ARG A 45 -9.08 15.90 7.72
C ARG A 45 -10.33 15.24 8.28
N LYS A 46 -11.47 15.92 8.24
CA LYS A 46 -12.76 15.36 8.70
C LYS A 46 -13.21 14.22 7.80
N GLU A 47 -13.06 14.38 6.49
CA GLU A 47 -13.33 13.32 5.52
C GLU A 47 -12.39 12.12 5.76
N PHE A 48 -11.09 12.35 5.88
CA PHE A 48 -10.09 11.32 6.12
C PHE A 48 -10.36 10.54 7.41
N LEU A 49 -10.79 11.21 8.47
CA LEU A 49 -11.20 10.58 9.74
C LEU A 49 -12.51 9.77 9.63
N SER A 50 -13.28 9.92 8.56
CA SER A 50 -14.46 9.11 8.30
C SER A 50 -14.13 7.72 7.76
N TYR A 51 -12.95 7.52 7.20
CA TYR A 51 -12.47 6.21 6.72
C TYR A 51 -12.32 5.23 7.88
N LYS A 52 -12.77 3.99 7.70
CA LYS A 52 -12.81 2.96 8.76
C LYS A 52 -12.12 1.67 8.36
N SER A 53 -11.72 1.55 7.10
CA SER A 53 -11.18 0.33 6.54
C SER A 53 -9.97 0.64 5.64
N VAL A 54 -9.21 -0.41 5.33
CA VAL A 54 -8.18 -0.36 4.29
C VAL A 54 -8.79 0.07 2.95
N TYR A 55 -9.98 -0.47 2.63
CA TYR A 55 -10.69 -0.12 1.40
C TYR A 55 -11.03 1.37 1.33
N ASP A 56 -11.60 1.95 2.40
CA ASP A 56 -11.93 3.38 2.42
C ASP A 56 -10.70 4.26 2.20
N PHE A 57 -9.57 3.89 2.80
CA PHE A 57 -8.31 4.58 2.61
C PHE A 57 -7.80 4.46 1.16
N GLN A 58 -7.86 3.27 0.59
CA GLN A 58 -7.41 3.05 -0.79
C GLN A 58 -8.33 3.73 -1.81
N ASP A 59 -9.64 3.64 -1.66
CA ASP A 59 -10.61 4.29 -2.55
C ASP A 59 -10.60 5.82 -2.38
N GLY A 60 -10.79 6.28 -1.16
CA GLY A 60 -10.95 7.71 -0.86
C GLY A 60 -9.66 8.51 -0.98
N PHE A 61 -8.55 8.05 -0.35
CA PHE A 61 -7.30 8.77 -0.37
C PHE A 61 -6.39 8.37 -1.53
N MET A 62 -5.99 7.09 -1.60
CA MET A 62 -4.98 6.65 -2.57
C MET A 62 -5.46 6.78 -4.01
N GLY A 63 -6.69 6.38 -4.31
CA GLY A 63 -7.28 6.50 -5.64
C GLY A 63 -7.27 7.95 -6.14
N ASN A 64 -7.70 8.89 -5.31
CA ASN A 64 -7.70 10.31 -5.64
C ASN A 64 -6.28 10.89 -5.73
N ALA A 65 -5.37 10.47 -4.86
CA ALA A 65 -3.98 10.90 -4.86
C ALA A 65 -3.27 10.47 -6.15
N ILE A 66 -3.39 9.21 -6.53
CA ILE A 66 -2.77 8.68 -7.75
C ILE A 66 -3.38 9.32 -8.99
N LYS A 67 -4.70 9.47 -9.04
CA LYS A 67 -5.37 10.21 -10.12
C LYS A 67 -4.80 11.62 -10.28
N SER A 68 -4.69 12.37 -9.18
CA SER A 68 -4.10 13.73 -9.17
C SER A 68 -2.65 13.74 -9.69
N ILE A 69 -1.83 12.76 -9.29
CA ILE A 69 -0.45 12.63 -9.76
C ILE A 69 -0.44 12.35 -11.27
N ILE A 70 -1.20 11.40 -11.76
CA ILE A 70 -1.28 11.06 -13.19
C ILE A 70 -1.66 12.29 -14.01
N GLU A 71 -2.71 13.03 -13.61
CA GLU A 71 -3.22 14.20 -14.32
C GLU A 71 -2.20 15.36 -14.35
N LYS A 72 -1.39 15.51 -13.31
CA LYS A 72 -0.40 16.61 -13.22
C LYS A 72 0.95 16.29 -13.85
N THR A 73 1.33 15.02 -13.91
CA THR A 73 2.71 14.63 -14.26
C THR A 73 2.83 13.80 -15.54
N SER A 74 1.71 13.42 -16.15
CA SER A 74 1.71 12.61 -17.36
C SER A 74 0.65 13.07 -18.38
N SER A 75 0.78 12.60 -19.62
CA SER A 75 -0.25 12.78 -20.65
C SER A 75 -1.42 11.79 -20.52
N GLY A 76 -1.37 10.90 -19.55
CA GLY A 76 -2.35 9.87 -19.26
C GLY A 76 -1.72 8.53 -18.91
N LEU A 77 -2.53 7.62 -18.40
CA LEU A 77 -2.15 6.24 -18.08
C LEU A 77 -2.82 5.30 -19.08
N THR A 78 -2.01 4.49 -19.75
CA THR A 78 -2.51 3.43 -20.64
C THR A 78 -1.96 2.09 -20.18
N TYR A 79 -2.76 1.05 -20.30
CA TYR A 79 -2.38 -0.32 -19.95
C TYR A 79 -3.10 -1.32 -20.84
N THR A 80 -2.58 -2.53 -20.89
CA THR A 80 -3.18 -3.68 -21.63
C THR A 80 -2.99 -4.94 -20.81
N GLY A 81 -3.77 -5.97 -21.06
CA GLY A 81 -3.61 -7.27 -20.40
C GLY A 81 -4.42 -7.46 -19.12
N ILE A 82 -5.12 -6.43 -18.63
CA ILE A 82 -5.97 -6.56 -17.44
C ILE A 82 -7.12 -7.56 -17.66
N GLU A 83 -7.56 -7.72 -18.88
CA GLU A 83 -8.56 -8.70 -19.32
C GLU A 83 -8.13 -10.16 -19.12
N ASN A 84 -6.82 -10.40 -18.91
CA ASN A 84 -6.28 -11.74 -18.62
C ASN A 84 -6.26 -12.06 -17.13
N VAL A 85 -6.59 -11.10 -16.26
CA VAL A 85 -6.61 -11.27 -14.81
C VAL A 85 -7.97 -11.82 -14.38
N ASP A 86 -8.00 -13.05 -13.90
CA ASP A 86 -9.20 -13.64 -13.31
C ASP A 86 -9.34 -13.20 -11.85
N LYS A 87 -10.44 -12.51 -11.52
CA LYS A 87 -10.76 -12.02 -10.18
C LYS A 87 -10.91 -13.11 -9.10
N ASN A 88 -11.05 -14.37 -9.51
CA ASN A 88 -11.16 -15.51 -8.58
C ASN A 88 -9.83 -16.25 -8.38
N THR A 89 -8.76 -15.75 -8.97
CA THR A 89 -7.42 -16.34 -8.88
C THR A 89 -6.48 -15.40 -8.12
N ASN A 90 -5.72 -15.94 -7.19
CA ASN A 90 -4.72 -15.19 -6.46
C ASN A 90 -3.39 -15.21 -7.22
N TYR A 91 -2.76 -14.06 -7.35
CA TYR A 91 -1.55 -13.90 -8.15
C TYR A 91 -0.37 -13.44 -7.31
N MET A 92 0.80 -13.93 -7.64
CA MET A 92 2.06 -13.30 -7.27
C MET A 92 2.53 -12.45 -8.46
N LEU A 93 2.48 -11.14 -8.30
CA LEU A 93 2.88 -10.21 -9.34
C LEU A 93 4.38 -9.93 -9.27
N VAL A 94 5.05 -10.05 -10.42
CA VAL A 94 6.49 -9.79 -10.55
C VAL A 94 6.69 -8.81 -11.70
N SER A 95 7.35 -7.69 -11.42
CA SER A 95 7.60 -6.65 -12.43
C SER A 95 9.01 -6.09 -12.32
N ASN A 96 9.42 -5.36 -13.36
CA ASN A 96 10.61 -4.51 -13.29
C ASN A 96 10.34 -3.36 -12.30
N HIS A 97 11.33 -3.01 -11.52
CA HIS A 97 11.24 -1.94 -10.54
C HIS A 97 12.04 -0.72 -11.01
N ARG A 98 11.37 0.30 -11.52
CA ARG A 98 11.94 1.54 -12.01
C ARG A 98 11.75 2.72 -11.08
N ASP A 99 10.61 2.74 -10.37
CA ASP A 99 10.26 3.80 -9.44
C ASP A 99 9.77 3.21 -8.11
N ILE A 100 10.31 3.71 -7.00
CA ILE A 100 10.03 3.18 -5.66
C ILE A 100 8.56 3.36 -5.28
N ALA A 101 7.94 4.45 -5.70
CA ALA A 101 6.57 4.78 -5.29
C ALA A 101 5.54 4.41 -6.36
N LEU A 102 5.83 4.68 -7.63
CA LEU A 102 4.80 4.64 -8.67
C LEU A 102 4.56 3.26 -9.27
N ASP A 103 5.57 2.39 -9.38
CA ASP A 103 5.41 1.11 -10.08
C ASP A 103 4.25 0.27 -9.49
N ALA A 104 4.35 -0.06 -8.20
CA ALA A 104 3.32 -0.86 -7.53
C ALA A 104 2.01 -0.09 -7.37
N THR A 105 2.09 1.21 -7.06
CA THR A 105 0.91 2.04 -6.80
C THR A 105 0.06 2.25 -8.05
N LEU A 106 0.69 2.43 -9.22
CA LEU A 106 -0.03 2.53 -10.50
C LEU A 106 -0.71 1.21 -10.86
N LEU A 107 -0.04 0.08 -10.62
CA LEU A 107 -0.62 -1.22 -10.86
C LEU A 107 -1.82 -1.47 -9.93
N ASP A 108 -1.69 -1.14 -8.66
CA ASP A 108 -2.77 -1.22 -7.67
C ASP A 108 -3.97 -0.33 -8.05
N TYR A 109 -3.69 0.90 -8.52
CA TYR A 109 -4.69 1.81 -9.06
C TYR A 109 -5.42 1.23 -10.28
N ILE A 110 -4.71 0.56 -11.19
CA ILE A 110 -5.32 -0.12 -12.35
C ILE A 110 -6.22 -1.25 -11.87
N PHE A 111 -5.77 -2.09 -10.94
CA PHE A 111 -6.57 -3.17 -10.37
C PHE A 111 -7.85 -2.64 -9.74
N HIS A 112 -7.74 -1.67 -8.86
CA HIS A 112 -8.87 -1.03 -8.18
C HIS A 112 -9.92 -0.48 -9.17
N ASN A 113 -9.48 0.28 -10.18
CA ASN A 113 -10.39 0.87 -11.18
C ASN A 113 -11.03 -0.15 -12.14
N ASN A 114 -10.54 -1.38 -12.18
CA ASN A 114 -11.15 -2.47 -12.94
C ASN A 114 -11.98 -3.42 -12.05
N GLY A 115 -12.26 -3.04 -10.82
CA GLY A 115 -13.04 -3.83 -9.88
C GLY A 115 -12.36 -5.12 -9.42
N LEU A 116 -11.03 -5.13 -9.47
CA LEU A 116 -10.18 -6.18 -8.93
C LEU A 116 -9.72 -5.81 -7.52
N GLU A 117 -9.43 -6.81 -6.70
CA GLU A 117 -8.86 -6.58 -5.38
C GLU A 117 -7.41 -6.08 -5.51
N THR A 118 -7.05 -5.07 -4.70
CA THR A 118 -5.68 -4.60 -4.58
C THR A 118 -4.81 -5.65 -3.90
N PHE A 119 -3.53 -5.67 -4.23
CA PHE A 119 -2.59 -6.69 -3.76
C PHE A 119 -1.68 -6.17 -2.64
N GLU A 120 -1.02 -7.09 -1.93
CA GLU A 120 -0.03 -6.73 -0.94
C GLU A 120 1.32 -6.39 -1.63
N ILE A 121 1.95 -5.29 -1.18
CA ILE A 121 3.15 -4.73 -1.80
C ILE A 121 4.37 -4.92 -0.89
N THR A 122 5.49 -5.34 -1.45
CA THR A 122 6.76 -5.41 -0.70
C THR A 122 7.30 -4.02 -0.38
N PHE A 123 7.71 -3.78 0.87
CA PHE A 123 8.30 -2.52 1.30
C PHE A 123 9.58 -2.74 2.10
N GLY A 124 10.68 -2.19 1.62
CA GLY A 124 11.99 -2.34 2.24
C GLY A 124 12.07 -1.71 3.63
N SER A 125 12.59 -2.42 4.62
CA SER A 125 12.72 -1.94 6.00
C SER A 125 13.54 -0.65 6.13
N ASN A 126 14.44 -0.40 5.21
CA ASN A 126 15.24 0.83 5.14
C ASN A 126 14.42 2.07 4.76
N LEU A 127 13.27 1.89 4.12
CA LEU A 127 12.34 2.95 3.74
C LEU A 127 11.22 3.12 4.77
N MET A 128 10.91 2.08 5.54
CA MET A 128 9.84 2.02 6.54
C MET A 128 10.32 2.62 7.85
N GLN A 129 10.63 3.93 7.83
CA GLN A 129 11.18 4.67 8.98
C GLN A 129 10.25 5.81 9.39
N GLY A 130 10.06 5.94 10.71
CA GLY A 130 9.13 6.89 11.30
C GLY A 130 7.67 6.44 11.25
N ASP A 131 6.93 6.78 12.29
CA ASP A 131 5.57 6.28 12.49
C ASP A 131 4.61 6.63 11.35
N PHE A 132 4.76 7.82 10.76
CA PHE A 132 3.94 8.24 9.62
C PHE A 132 4.12 7.34 8.41
N VAL A 133 5.37 7.03 8.04
CA VAL A 133 5.69 6.18 6.88
C VAL A 133 5.28 4.73 7.13
N ILE A 134 5.44 4.26 8.37
CA ILE A 134 5.03 2.91 8.76
C ILE A 134 3.51 2.77 8.67
N ASP A 135 2.76 3.70 9.27
CA ASP A 135 1.30 3.70 9.23
C ASP A 135 0.78 3.79 7.80
N PHE A 136 1.33 4.72 7.02
CA PHE A 136 0.95 4.92 5.62
C PHE A 136 1.20 3.68 4.75
N GLY A 137 2.37 3.05 4.92
CA GLY A 137 2.71 1.83 4.18
C GLY A 137 1.84 0.64 4.59
N LYS A 138 1.72 0.39 5.88
CA LYS A 138 0.97 -0.77 6.38
C LYS A 138 -0.55 -0.69 6.12
N ILE A 139 -1.14 0.51 6.14
CA ILE A 139 -2.55 0.68 5.76
C ILE A 139 -2.75 0.51 4.25
N ASN A 140 -1.72 0.79 3.46
CA ASN A 140 -1.75 0.58 2.01
C ASN A 140 -1.28 -0.84 1.62
N LYS A 141 -1.57 -1.83 2.44
CA LYS A 141 -1.23 -3.24 2.23
C LYS A 141 0.25 -3.52 2.00
N MET A 142 1.16 -2.67 2.51
CA MET A 142 2.59 -2.93 2.37
C MET A 142 3.10 -3.83 3.48
N PHE A 143 3.81 -4.91 3.11
CA PHE A 143 4.49 -5.79 4.03
C PHE A 143 6.01 -5.59 4.00
N LYS A 144 6.61 -5.70 5.19
CA LYS A 144 8.03 -5.36 5.38
C LYS A 144 8.95 -6.47 4.89
N ILE A 145 9.94 -6.11 4.08
CA ILE A 145 11.10 -6.96 3.75
C ILE A 145 12.37 -6.39 4.36
N SER A 146 13.14 -7.23 5.07
CA SER A 146 14.41 -6.81 5.67
C SER A 146 15.43 -6.45 4.61
N ARG A 147 16.16 -5.36 4.85
CA ARG A 147 17.28 -4.92 4.02
C ARG A 147 18.52 -4.77 4.91
N GLY A 148 19.60 -5.43 4.54
CA GLY A 148 20.86 -5.44 5.29
C GLY A 148 21.01 -6.69 6.16
N GLY A 149 22.02 -6.70 7.04
CA GLY A 149 22.36 -7.84 7.86
C GLY A 149 23.44 -8.74 7.24
N ASN A 150 23.82 -9.77 7.95
CA ASN A 150 24.75 -10.79 7.45
C ASN A 150 24.02 -11.89 6.64
N ALA A 151 24.78 -12.78 5.99
CA ALA A 151 24.21 -13.82 5.13
C ALA A 151 23.22 -14.75 5.86
N ARG A 152 23.42 -15.01 7.15
CA ARG A 152 22.53 -15.85 7.96
C ARG A 152 21.19 -15.14 8.22
N ASP A 153 21.23 -13.85 8.56
CA ASP A 153 20.03 -13.03 8.79
C ASP A 153 19.26 -12.90 7.47
N PHE A 154 19.95 -12.60 6.37
CA PHE A 154 19.33 -12.53 5.05
C PHE A 154 18.61 -13.84 4.67
N TYR A 155 19.23 -14.98 4.90
CA TYR A 155 18.59 -16.28 4.62
C TYR A 155 17.35 -16.51 5.47
N ARG A 156 17.45 -16.26 6.79
CA ARG A 156 16.31 -16.42 7.73
C ARG A 156 15.15 -15.51 7.32
N ASP A 157 15.42 -14.24 7.05
CA ASP A 157 14.41 -13.26 6.71
C ASP A 157 13.77 -13.55 5.34
N SER A 158 14.57 -14.01 4.37
CA SER A 158 14.06 -14.46 3.07
C SER A 158 13.12 -15.66 3.20
N MET A 159 13.45 -16.61 4.06
CA MET A 159 12.58 -17.76 4.35
C MET A 159 11.28 -17.35 5.04
N HIS A 160 11.34 -16.39 5.97
CA HIS A 160 10.16 -15.84 6.65
C HIS A 160 9.23 -15.13 5.68
N VAL A 161 9.77 -14.26 4.83
CA VAL A 161 9.03 -13.58 3.75
C VAL A 161 8.42 -14.58 2.76
N SER A 162 9.18 -15.60 2.33
CA SER A 162 8.67 -16.64 1.43
C SER A 162 7.47 -17.40 2.01
N LYS A 163 7.53 -17.71 3.31
CA LYS A 163 6.40 -18.34 4.01
C LYS A 163 5.20 -17.42 4.12
N TYR A 164 5.44 -16.14 4.39
CA TYR A 164 4.38 -15.14 4.43
C TYR A 164 3.67 -15.01 3.07
N MET A 165 4.41 -14.84 1.98
CA MET A 165 3.85 -14.74 0.63
C MET A 165 3.03 -15.98 0.27
N ARG A 166 3.53 -17.18 0.62
CA ARG A 166 2.75 -18.42 0.47
C ARG A 166 1.46 -18.36 1.28
N HIS A 167 1.52 -17.97 2.55
CA HIS A 167 0.36 -17.82 3.42
C HIS A 167 -0.69 -16.88 2.83
N VAL A 168 -0.27 -15.72 2.30
CA VAL A 168 -1.17 -14.75 1.65
C VAL A 168 -1.92 -15.39 0.48
N ILE A 169 -1.21 -16.06 -0.42
CA ILE A 169 -1.81 -16.65 -1.62
C ILE A 169 -2.68 -17.87 -1.31
N THR A 170 -2.25 -18.76 -0.39
CA THR A 170 -2.91 -20.06 -0.20
C THR A 170 -3.93 -20.07 0.93
N GLU A 171 -3.72 -19.31 2.00
CA GLU A 171 -4.56 -19.34 3.20
C GLU A 171 -5.44 -18.10 3.32
N LYS A 172 -4.87 -16.89 3.15
CA LYS A 172 -5.66 -15.65 3.11
C LYS A 172 -6.47 -15.52 1.81
N LYS A 173 -6.03 -16.20 0.75
CA LYS A 173 -6.60 -16.13 -0.60
C LYS A 173 -6.64 -14.69 -1.14
N GLN A 174 -5.53 -14.00 -0.99
CA GLN A 174 -5.28 -12.65 -1.47
C GLN A 174 -4.07 -12.64 -2.42
N SER A 175 -3.92 -11.58 -3.18
CA SER A 175 -2.75 -11.36 -4.06
C SER A 175 -1.78 -10.39 -3.45
#